data_834f6d31aad9f16b32d2e89af6e52f84
#
_entry.id   834f6d31aad9f16b32d2e89af6e52f84
#
_cell.length_a   1.000
_cell.length_b   1.000
_cell.length_c   1.000
_cell.angle_alpha   90.00
_cell.angle_beta   90.00
_cell.angle_gamma   90.00
#
_symmetry.space_group_name_H-M   'P 1'
#
loop_
_entity.id
_entity.type
_entity.pdbx_description
1 polymer ?
#
loop_
_entity_poly.entity_id
_entity_poly.type
_entity_poly.pdbx_seq_one_letter_code
_entity_poly.pdbx_strand_id
1 'polypeptide(L)'
;MILVTGASGQLGALVVEALLGHVPAGRIVAMARDTASLVEFAKRDIAVRQADYADPQSLDTAFAGVGRVLLVSSNAVGQRVPQHRNVIEAAKRAAVELLAYTSILHADTSTLSLAAEHVATEALLRESGMPHVLLRNGWYTQNYTGSIAAAVTHGAVIGSAGEGKISAATRADYAAAAAAVLASDAPQAGQVYELAGDTPFSMA
;
A
#
# COMPACT_ATOMS: atom_id res chain seq x y z
N MET A 1 -5.57 -17.05 -3.26
CA MET A 1 -4.28 -16.35 -3.51
C MET A 1 -4.36 -14.93 -2.96
N ILE A 2 -3.23 -14.36 -2.56
CA ILE A 2 -3.09 -12.96 -2.09
C ILE A 2 -2.30 -12.19 -3.13
N LEU A 3 -2.89 -11.17 -3.72
CA LEU A 3 -2.25 -10.32 -4.72
C LEU A 3 -1.81 -8.99 -4.09
N VAL A 4 -0.55 -8.64 -4.29
CA VAL A 4 0.02 -7.35 -3.92
C VAL A 4 0.23 -6.53 -5.18
N THR A 5 -0.52 -5.43 -5.31
CA THR A 5 -0.33 -4.49 -6.42
C THR A 5 0.87 -3.59 -6.16
N GLY A 6 1.46 -3.01 -7.20
CA GLY A 6 2.63 -2.15 -7.04
C GLY A 6 3.83 -2.84 -6.38
N ALA A 7 3.98 -4.15 -6.58
CA ALA A 7 5.00 -4.98 -5.95
C ALA A 7 6.45 -4.62 -6.35
N SER A 8 6.64 -3.84 -7.42
CA SER A 8 7.95 -3.26 -7.78
C SER A 8 8.32 -2.01 -6.98
N GLY A 9 7.36 -1.44 -6.24
CA GLY A 9 7.58 -0.28 -5.38
C GLY A 9 8.12 -0.67 -4.00
N GLN A 10 8.65 0.33 -3.28
CA GLN A 10 9.29 0.12 -1.97
C GLN A 10 8.37 -0.55 -0.93
N LEU A 11 7.11 -0.12 -0.82
CA LEU A 11 6.16 -0.71 0.13
C LEU A 11 5.68 -2.08 -0.37
N GLY A 12 5.26 -2.17 -1.64
CA GLY A 12 4.73 -3.41 -2.19
C GLY A 12 5.72 -4.58 -2.12
N ALA A 13 7.00 -4.32 -2.42
CA ALA A 13 8.05 -5.32 -2.29
C ALA A 13 8.21 -5.83 -0.85
N LEU A 14 8.21 -4.92 0.13
CA LEU A 14 8.29 -5.28 1.55
C LEU A 14 7.06 -6.07 2.02
N VAL A 15 5.86 -5.78 1.48
CA VAL A 15 4.66 -6.56 1.80
C VAL A 15 4.77 -7.98 1.24
N VAL A 16 5.27 -8.15 0.01
CA VAL A 16 5.51 -9.49 -0.56
C VAL A 16 6.50 -10.27 0.32
N GLU A 17 7.59 -9.63 0.75
CA GLU A 17 8.57 -10.24 1.68
C GLU A 17 7.92 -10.61 3.03
N ALA A 18 7.16 -9.72 3.62
CA ALA A 18 6.50 -9.97 4.91
C ALA A 18 5.48 -11.12 4.82
N LEU A 19 4.74 -11.23 3.70
CA LEU A 19 3.77 -12.31 3.48
C LEU A 19 4.41 -13.70 3.48
N LEU A 20 5.67 -13.84 3.06
CA LEU A 20 6.39 -15.12 3.10
C LEU A 20 6.56 -15.67 4.52
N GLY A 21 6.51 -14.83 5.53
CA GLY A 21 6.48 -15.25 6.94
C GLY A 21 5.12 -15.78 7.42
N HIS A 22 4.07 -15.62 6.62
CA HIS A 22 2.69 -15.97 7.00
C HIS A 22 2.06 -17.05 6.10
N VAL A 23 2.40 -17.05 4.82
CA VAL A 23 1.79 -17.97 3.83
C VAL A 23 2.85 -18.55 2.88
N PRO A 24 2.60 -19.75 2.31
CA PRO A 24 3.50 -20.30 1.29
C PRO A 24 3.62 -19.39 0.06
N ALA A 25 4.81 -19.35 -0.56
CA ALA A 25 5.12 -18.51 -1.72
C ALA A 25 4.11 -18.67 -2.87
N GLY A 26 3.72 -19.91 -3.19
CA GLY A 26 2.73 -20.21 -4.23
C GLY A 26 1.31 -19.63 -3.97
N ARG A 27 1.05 -19.07 -2.78
CA ARG A 27 -0.19 -18.33 -2.49
C ARG A 27 -0.08 -16.83 -2.71
N ILE A 28 1.11 -16.33 -3.05
CA ILE A 28 1.38 -14.89 -3.24
C ILE A 28 1.45 -14.59 -4.73
N VAL A 29 0.89 -13.45 -5.12
CA VAL A 29 0.99 -12.87 -6.46
C VAL A 29 1.57 -11.48 -6.34
N ALA A 30 2.73 -11.25 -6.94
CA ALA A 30 3.34 -9.94 -7.08
C ALA A 30 2.91 -9.32 -8.42
N MET A 31 2.27 -8.13 -8.38
CA MET A 31 1.79 -7.46 -9.57
C MET A 31 2.51 -6.13 -9.80
N ALA A 32 3.01 -5.91 -11.01
CA ALA A 32 3.62 -4.66 -11.44
C ALA A 32 3.36 -4.38 -12.92
N ARG A 33 3.61 -3.15 -13.36
CA ARG A 33 3.57 -2.76 -14.78
C ARG A 33 4.72 -3.38 -15.57
N ASP A 34 5.91 -3.42 -14.95
CA ASP A 34 7.09 -4.07 -15.49
C ASP A 34 7.47 -5.24 -14.59
N THR A 35 7.33 -6.45 -15.10
CA THR A 35 7.62 -7.69 -14.38
C THR A 35 9.11 -8.01 -14.32
N ALA A 36 9.96 -7.39 -15.14
CA ALA A 36 11.40 -7.57 -15.05
C ALA A 36 11.96 -7.17 -13.67
N SER A 37 11.33 -6.20 -13.01
CA SER A 37 11.66 -5.79 -11.64
C SER A 37 11.29 -6.82 -10.56
N LEU A 38 10.51 -7.87 -10.90
CA LEU A 38 9.99 -8.87 -9.98
C LEU A 38 10.66 -10.25 -10.16
N VAL A 39 11.72 -10.34 -10.95
CA VAL A 39 12.40 -11.61 -11.29
C VAL A 39 12.88 -12.37 -10.04
N GLU A 40 13.30 -11.67 -9.00
CA GLU A 40 13.75 -12.29 -7.75
C GLU A 40 12.59 -12.93 -6.97
N PHE A 41 11.39 -12.40 -7.09
CA PHE A 41 10.18 -13.04 -6.53
C PHE A 41 9.80 -14.28 -7.33
N ALA A 42 9.88 -14.23 -8.66
CA ALA A 42 9.61 -15.40 -9.51
C ALA A 42 10.55 -16.58 -9.21
N LYS A 43 11.84 -16.33 -8.92
CA LYS A 43 12.80 -17.37 -8.51
C LYS A 43 12.46 -18.04 -7.17
N ARG A 44 11.56 -17.44 -6.41
CA ARG A 44 11.12 -17.94 -5.09
C ARG A 44 9.70 -18.49 -5.13
N ASP A 45 9.25 -18.96 -6.29
CA ASP A 45 7.92 -19.54 -6.52
C ASP A 45 6.74 -18.59 -6.23
N ILE A 46 6.97 -17.27 -6.24
CA ILE A 46 5.91 -16.27 -6.17
C ILE A 46 5.39 -16.02 -7.59
N ALA A 47 4.09 -16.12 -7.79
CA ALA A 47 3.48 -15.80 -9.07
C ALA A 47 3.67 -14.30 -9.40
N VAL A 48 4.11 -14.02 -10.63
CA VAL A 48 4.30 -12.64 -11.10
C VAL A 48 3.28 -12.36 -12.19
N ARG A 49 2.56 -11.23 -12.07
CA ARG A 49 1.55 -10.82 -13.06
C ARG A 49 1.78 -9.38 -13.51
N GLN A 50 1.64 -9.15 -14.82
CA GLN A 50 1.72 -7.81 -15.39
C GLN A 50 0.33 -7.17 -15.41
N ALA A 51 0.21 -5.96 -14.88
CA ALA A 51 -0.97 -5.12 -15.08
C ALA A 51 -0.68 -3.64 -14.78
N ASP A 52 -1.46 -2.76 -15.41
CA ASP A 52 -1.47 -1.33 -15.18
C ASP A 52 -2.82 -0.90 -14.63
N TYR A 53 -2.83 -0.04 -13.61
CA TYR A 53 -4.05 0.54 -13.05
C TYR A 53 -4.85 1.35 -14.08
N ALA A 54 -4.20 1.85 -15.12
CA ALA A 54 -4.84 2.56 -16.23
C ALA A 54 -5.44 1.63 -17.31
N ASP A 55 -5.14 0.33 -17.26
CA ASP A 55 -5.63 -0.68 -18.21
C ASP A 55 -6.52 -1.71 -17.52
N PRO A 56 -7.87 -1.55 -17.58
CA PRO A 56 -8.83 -2.46 -16.98
C PRO A 56 -8.70 -3.91 -17.45
N GLN A 57 -8.35 -4.14 -18.72
CA GLN A 57 -8.24 -5.49 -19.27
C GLN A 57 -7.05 -6.24 -18.68
N SER A 58 -5.92 -5.55 -18.48
CA SER A 58 -4.76 -6.14 -17.81
C SER A 58 -5.08 -6.50 -16.35
N LEU A 59 -5.86 -5.66 -15.67
CA LEU A 59 -6.31 -5.93 -14.29
C LEU A 59 -7.21 -7.15 -14.21
N ASP A 60 -8.17 -7.32 -15.13
CA ASP A 60 -9.05 -8.50 -15.16
C ASP A 60 -8.24 -9.79 -15.28
N THR A 61 -7.23 -9.79 -16.15
CA THR A 61 -6.31 -10.93 -16.29
C THR A 61 -5.51 -11.17 -15.02
N ALA A 62 -4.98 -10.09 -14.41
CA ALA A 62 -4.14 -10.20 -13.22
C ALA A 62 -4.92 -10.66 -11.97
N PHE A 63 -6.22 -10.40 -11.89
CA PHE A 63 -7.05 -10.73 -10.71
C PHE A 63 -7.68 -12.12 -10.77
N ALA A 64 -7.50 -12.87 -11.86
CA ALA A 64 -8.07 -14.23 -11.99
C ALA A 64 -7.60 -15.16 -10.85
N GLY A 65 -8.56 -15.73 -10.10
CA GLY A 65 -8.30 -16.68 -9.00
C GLY A 65 -7.70 -16.04 -7.73
N VAL A 66 -7.80 -14.72 -7.59
CA VAL A 66 -7.33 -13.98 -6.40
C VAL A 66 -8.46 -13.86 -5.38
N GLY A 67 -8.20 -14.25 -4.13
CA GLY A 67 -9.16 -14.09 -3.03
C GLY A 67 -8.95 -12.82 -2.22
N ARG A 68 -7.69 -12.39 -2.03
CA ARG A 68 -7.35 -11.18 -1.26
C ARG A 68 -6.41 -10.28 -2.05
N VAL A 69 -6.60 -8.97 -1.95
CA VAL A 69 -5.84 -7.96 -2.69
C VAL A 69 -5.32 -6.89 -1.75
N LEU A 70 -4.06 -6.50 -1.91
CA LEU A 70 -3.57 -5.21 -1.42
C LEU A 70 -3.55 -4.21 -2.57
N LEU A 71 -4.38 -3.19 -2.50
CA LEU A 71 -4.27 -2.00 -3.34
C LEU A 71 -3.26 -1.05 -2.70
N VAL A 72 -2.02 -1.08 -3.19
CA VAL A 72 -1.01 -0.07 -2.85
C VAL A 72 -1.35 1.21 -3.60
N SER A 73 -1.49 2.33 -2.88
CA SER A 73 -1.89 3.60 -3.47
C SER A 73 -0.93 4.05 -4.58
N SER A 74 -1.50 4.48 -5.71
CA SER A 74 -0.74 5.01 -6.84
C SER A 74 -0.01 6.30 -6.45
N ASN A 75 1.18 6.51 -7.02
CA ASN A 75 1.93 7.76 -6.89
C ASN A 75 1.58 8.79 -7.99
N ALA A 76 0.66 8.47 -8.90
CA ALA A 76 0.21 9.35 -9.97
C ALA A 76 -0.84 10.35 -9.45
N VAL A 77 -0.39 11.42 -8.81
CA VAL A 77 -1.26 12.50 -8.31
C VAL A 77 -2.10 13.06 -9.47
N GLY A 78 -3.41 13.25 -9.23
CA GLY A 78 -4.37 13.66 -10.25
C GLY A 78 -4.94 12.51 -11.09
N GLN A 79 -4.28 11.35 -11.11
CA GLN A 79 -4.75 10.13 -11.78
C GLN A 79 -5.09 8.99 -10.81
N ARG A 80 -4.80 9.17 -9.53
CA ARG A 80 -4.99 8.12 -8.51
C ARG A 80 -6.42 7.62 -8.43
N VAL A 81 -7.40 8.52 -8.37
CA VAL A 81 -8.81 8.15 -8.20
C VAL A 81 -9.34 7.30 -9.35
N PRO A 82 -9.19 7.68 -10.66
CA PRO A 82 -9.61 6.82 -11.76
C PRO A 82 -8.83 5.49 -11.80
N GLN A 83 -7.53 5.50 -11.52
CA GLN A 83 -6.72 4.27 -11.44
C GLN A 83 -7.21 3.31 -10.35
N HIS A 84 -7.48 3.83 -9.14
CA HIS A 84 -8.01 3.01 -8.04
C HIS A 84 -9.41 2.50 -8.33
N ARG A 85 -10.26 3.28 -9.01
CA ARG A 85 -11.58 2.82 -9.48
C ARG A 85 -11.44 1.59 -10.37
N ASN A 86 -10.53 1.61 -11.34
CA ASN A 86 -10.28 0.45 -12.22
C ASN A 86 -9.90 -0.80 -11.42
N VAL A 87 -9.02 -0.65 -10.42
CA VAL A 87 -8.61 -1.76 -9.54
C VAL A 87 -9.77 -2.30 -8.71
N ILE A 88 -10.59 -1.42 -8.12
CA ILE A 88 -11.77 -1.80 -7.33
C ILE A 88 -12.78 -2.54 -8.20
N GLU A 89 -13.06 -2.07 -9.41
CA GLU A 89 -13.98 -2.72 -10.33
C GLU A 89 -13.46 -4.09 -10.82
N ALA A 90 -12.15 -4.21 -11.08
CA ALA A 90 -11.54 -5.50 -11.41
C ALA A 90 -11.65 -6.49 -10.23
N ALA A 91 -11.41 -6.03 -9.00
CA ALA A 91 -11.58 -6.83 -7.78
C ALA A 91 -13.02 -7.32 -7.62
N LYS A 92 -14.02 -6.47 -7.89
CA LYS A 92 -15.44 -6.84 -7.89
C LYS A 92 -15.75 -7.92 -8.92
N ARG A 93 -15.30 -7.73 -10.17
CA ARG A 93 -15.52 -8.73 -11.24
C ARG A 93 -14.88 -10.07 -10.93
N ALA A 94 -13.72 -10.05 -10.27
CA ALA A 94 -13.01 -11.25 -9.84
C ALA A 94 -13.57 -11.90 -8.57
N ALA A 95 -14.62 -11.32 -7.96
CA ALA A 95 -15.22 -11.75 -6.69
C ALA A 95 -14.18 -11.85 -5.56
N VAL A 96 -13.28 -10.88 -5.45
CA VAL A 96 -12.28 -10.79 -4.38
C VAL A 96 -12.97 -10.72 -3.03
N GLU A 97 -12.56 -11.58 -2.09
CA GLU A 97 -13.13 -11.74 -0.76
C GLU A 97 -12.77 -10.59 0.19
N LEU A 98 -11.60 -9.97 0.00
CA LEU A 98 -11.12 -8.85 0.81
C LEU A 98 -10.16 -7.97 -0.01
N LEU A 99 -10.42 -6.67 -0.07
CA LEU A 99 -9.49 -5.68 -0.58
C LEU A 99 -8.96 -4.80 0.57
N ALA A 100 -7.66 -4.89 0.85
CA ALA A 100 -6.95 -3.97 1.73
C ALA A 100 -6.42 -2.78 0.92
N TYR A 101 -6.59 -1.57 1.43
CA TYR A 101 -6.15 -0.35 0.77
C TYR A 101 -5.17 0.45 1.64
N THR A 102 -4.02 0.81 1.08
CA THR A 102 -3.07 1.71 1.77
C THR A 102 -3.50 3.16 1.62
N SER A 103 -4.25 3.63 2.61
CA SER A 103 -4.70 5.01 2.73
C SER A 103 -3.69 5.87 3.52
N ILE A 104 -4.10 7.02 3.98
CA ILE A 104 -3.29 7.95 4.76
C ILE A 104 -3.89 8.12 6.17
N LEU A 105 -3.01 8.28 7.16
CA LEU A 105 -3.38 8.53 8.56
C LEU A 105 -4.35 9.71 8.66
N HIS A 106 -5.45 9.52 9.42
CA HIS A 106 -6.49 10.54 9.61
C HIS A 106 -7.03 11.12 8.30
N ALA A 107 -7.24 10.28 7.26
CA ALA A 107 -7.62 10.72 5.92
C ALA A 107 -8.80 11.70 5.91
N ASP A 108 -9.80 11.45 6.75
CA ASP A 108 -11.05 12.22 6.88
C ASP A 108 -10.88 13.62 7.49
N THR A 109 -9.80 13.85 8.26
CA THR A 109 -9.53 15.13 8.94
C THR A 109 -8.20 15.76 8.52
N SER A 110 -7.42 15.07 7.71
CA SER A 110 -6.09 15.53 7.26
C SER A 110 -6.19 16.75 6.35
N THR A 111 -5.38 17.76 6.62
CA THR A 111 -5.26 18.97 5.80
C THR A 111 -4.23 18.84 4.67
N LEU A 112 -3.58 17.68 4.55
CA LEU A 112 -2.63 17.42 3.47
C LEU A 112 -3.37 17.35 2.13
N SER A 113 -2.83 18.01 1.10
CA SER A 113 -3.40 17.98 -0.26
C SER A 113 -3.58 16.55 -0.80
N LEU A 114 -2.68 15.65 -0.38
CA LEU A 114 -2.71 14.23 -0.70
C LEU A 114 -3.96 13.51 -0.16
N ALA A 115 -4.53 13.98 0.95
CA ALA A 115 -5.65 13.31 1.63
C ALA A 115 -6.91 13.26 0.75
N ALA A 116 -7.17 14.27 -0.06
CA ALA A 116 -8.37 14.35 -0.89
C ALA A 116 -8.55 13.12 -1.81
N GLU A 117 -7.48 12.65 -2.46
CA GLU A 117 -7.55 11.48 -3.33
C GLU A 117 -7.67 10.16 -2.53
N HIS A 118 -7.13 10.11 -1.31
CA HIS A 118 -7.31 8.96 -0.42
C HIS A 118 -8.76 8.89 0.07
N VAL A 119 -9.34 10.00 0.52
CA VAL A 119 -10.76 10.09 0.90
C VAL A 119 -11.68 9.68 -0.24
N ALA A 120 -11.41 10.16 -1.46
CA ALA A 120 -12.18 9.77 -2.64
C ALA A 120 -12.07 8.25 -2.91
N THR A 121 -10.88 7.65 -2.75
CA THR A 121 -10.70 6.20 -2.90
C THR A 121 -11.43 5.42 -1.80
N GLU A 122 -11.38 5.87 -0.54
CA GLU A 122 -12.13 5.26 0.55
C GLU A 122 -13.65 5.33 0.31
N ALA A 123 -14.14 6.43 -0.31
CA ALA A 123 -15.54 6.55 -0.72
C ALA A 123 -15.89 5.51 -1.80
N LEU A 124 -15.05 5.37 -2.83
CA LEU A 124 -15.23 4.34 -3.88
C LEU A 124 -15.28 2.93 -3.30
N LEU A 125 -14.45 2.62 -2.31
CA LEU A 125 -14.46 1.31 -1.64
C LEU A 125 -15.77 1.09 -0.89
N ARG A 126 -16.25 2.07 -0.13
CA ARG A 126 -17.54 1.99 0.58
C ARG A 126 -18.72 1.84 -0.40
N GLU A 127 -18.75 2.64 -1.46
CA GLU A 127 -19.79 2.60 -2.50
C GLU A 127 -19.78 1.30 -3.29
N SER A 128 -18.63 0.65 -3.44
CA SER A 128 -18.50 -0.62 -4.16
C SER A 128 -19.27 -1.76 -3.52
N GLY A 129 -19.52 -1.69 -2.20
CA GLY A 129 -20.15 -2.73 -1.41
C GLY A 129 -19.28 -3.98 -1.21
N MET A 130 -18.04 -4.01 -1.73
CA MET A 130 -17.16 -5.16 -1.53
C MET A 130 -16.52 -5.15 -0.14
N PRO A 131 -16.20 -6.34 0.44
CA PRO A 131 -15.46 -6.41 1.69
C PRO A 131 -14.09 -5.73 1.56
N HIS A 132 -13.84 -4.73 2.40
CA HIS A 132 -12.58 -3.98 2.36
C HIS A 132 -12.09 -3.62 3.76
N VAL A 133 -10.78 -3.32 3.87
CA VAL A 133 -10.11 -2.83 5.07
C VAL A 133 -9.22 -1.66 4.70
N LEU A 134 -9.23 -0.62 5.52
CA LEU A 134 -8.43 0.58 5.32
C LEU A 134 -7.18 0.52 6.20
N LEU A 135 -6.00 0.60 5.59
CA LEU A 135 -4.71 0.72 6.24
C LEU A 135 -4.26 2.17 6.09
N ARG A 136 -4.61 3.02 7.04
CA ARG A 136 -4.28 4.44 7.06
C ARG A 136 -2.86 4.64 7.58
N ASN A 137 -1.90 4.58 6.67
CA ASN A 137 -0.49 4.68 6.98
C ASN A 137 -0.10 6.12 7.32
N GLY A 138 0.64 6.31 8.39
CA GLY A 138 1.29 7.55 8.75
C GLY A 138 2.54 7.82 7.91
N TRP A 139 3.40 8.71 8.41
CA TRP A 139 4.59 9.14 7.67
C TRP A 139 5.70 8.09 7.70
N TYR A 140 6.41 7.91 6.58
CA TYR A 140 7.49 6.94 6.49
C TYR A 140 8.81 7.51 6.98
N THR A 141 9.51 6.82 7.89
CA THR A 141 10.85 7.17 8.35
C THR A 141 11.82 7.38 7.18
N GLN A 142 11.69 6.60 6.10
CA GLN A 142 12.53 6.71 4.92
C GLN A 142 12.36 8.04 4.14
N ASN A 143 11.32 8.81 4.40
CA ASN A 143 11.18 10.14 3.83
C ASN A 143 12.23 11.12 4.39
N TYR A 144 12.77 10.83 5.57
CA TYR A 144 13.86 11.61 6.20
C TYR A 144 15.23 11.06 5.86
N THR A 145 15.38 9.73 5.77
CA THR A 145 16.69 9.10 5.55
C THR A 145 17.31 9.47 4.20
N GLY A 146 16.51 9.84 3.19
CA GLY A 146 16.99 10.32 1.90
C GLY A 146 17.82 11.62 1.97
N SER A 147 17.66 12.43 3.02
CA SER A 147 18.38 13.69 3.22
C SER A 147 19.58 13.58 4.16
N ILE A 148 19.87 12.40 4.75
CA ILE A 148 20.92 12.22 5.76
C ILE A 148 22.29 12.64 5.21
N ALA A 149 22.66 12.24 3.99
CA ALA A 149 23.96 12.57 3.41
C ALA A 149 24.14 14.09 3.29
N ALA A 150 23.10 14.81 2.85
CA ALA A 150 23.14 16.27 2.77
C ALA A 150 23.19 16.91 4.17
N ALA A 151 22.41 16.36 5.12
CA ALA A 151 22.43 16.84 6.51
C ALA A 151 23.80 16.70 7.16
N VAL A 152 24.48 15.57 6.97
CA VAL A 152 25.85 15.36 7.48
C VAL A 152 26.85 16.31 6.81
N THR A 153 26.74 16.51 5.50
CA THR A 153 27.66 17.38 4.74
C THR A 153 27.52 18.86 5.15
N HIS A 154 26.29 19.31 5.40
CA HIS A 154 26.00 20.72 5.67
C HIS A 154 25.79 21.03 7.16
N GLY A 155 25.82 20.02 8.03
CA GLY A 155 25.61 20.18 9.47
C GLY A 155 24.20 20.63 9.86
N ALA A 156 23.23 20.47 8.95
CA ALA A 156 21.85 20.95 9.18
C ALA A 156 20.82 20.10 8.44
N VAL A 157 19.64 19.95 9.05
CA VAL A 157 18.43 19.42 8.42
C VAL A 157 17.49 20.58 8.14
N ILE A 158 17.05 20.72 6.88
CA ILE A 158 16.09 21.75 6.50
C ILE A 158 14.68 21.17 6.58
N GLY A 159 13.81 21.81 7.33
CA GLY A 159 12.41 21.42 7.47
C GLY A 159 11.52 22.60 7.81
N SER A 160 10.20 22.42 7.69
CA SER A 160 9.19 23.45 7.99
C SER A 160 8.24 23.02 9.12
N ALA A 161 8.59 21.96 9.86
CA ALA A 161 7.71 21.41 10.92
C ALA A 161 7.72 22.23 12.22
N GLY A 162 8.67 23.16 12.41
CA GLY A 162 8.80 23.89 13.68
C GLY A 162 8.90 22.92 14.87
N GLU A 163 8.13 23.16 15.90
CA GLU A 163 7.99 22.30 17.09
C GLU A 163 7.05 21.09 16.87
N GLY A 164 6.57 20.90 15.64
CA GLY A 164 5.66 19.80 15.30
C GLY A 164 6.30 18.43 15.56
N LYS A 165 5.49 17.52 16.11
CA LYS A 165 5.90 16.14 16.39
C LYS A 165 5.42 15.19 15.29
N ILE A 166 6.27 14.24 14.94
CA ILE A 166 6.05 13.29 13.85
C ILE A 166 6.15 11.86 14.41
N SER A 167 5.08 11.09 14.29
CA SER A 167 5.04 9.67 14.66
C SER A 167 5.30 8.81 13.42
N ALA A 168 6.54 8.84 12.92
CA ALA A 168 6.91 8.04 11.76
C ALA A 168 7.17 6.59 12.13
N ALA A 169 6.81 5.67 11.22
CA ALA A 169 7.22 4.28 11.27
C ALA A 169 7.95 3.91 9.97
N THR A 170 8.66 2.79 9.96
CA THR A 170 9.35 2.35 8.75
C THR A 170 8.37 1.75 7.75
N ARG A 171 8.72 1.74 6.46
CA ARG A 171 7.93 1.00 5.46
C ARG A 171 7.83 -0.49 5.78
N ALA A 172 8.83 -1.05 6.47
CA ALA A 172 8.81 -2.44 6.92
C ALA A 172 7.70 -2.68 7.97
N ASP A 173 7.49 -1.76 8.91
CA ASP A 173 6.44 -1.87 9.91
C ASP A 173 5.05 -1.80 9.26
N TYR A 174 4.83 -0.87 8.32
CA TYR A 174 3.57 -0.79 7.56
C TYR A 174 3.35 -2.03 6.67
N ALA A 175 4.42 -2.57 6.10
CA ALA A 175 4.36 -3.80 5.33
C ALA A 175 4.00 -5.01 6.18
N ALA A 176 4.57 -5.12 7.38
CA ALA A 176 4.25 -6.17 8.35
C ALA A 176 2.76 -6.10 8.78
N ALA A 177 2.25 -4.89 9.06
CA ALA A 177 0.83 -4.69 9.37
C ALA A 177 -0.08 -5.11 8.21
N ALA A 178 0.26 -4.73 6.97
CA ALA A 178 -0.50 -5.13 5.79
C ALA A 178 -0.47 -6.66 5.58
N ALA A 179 0.69 -7.30 5.76
CA ALA A 179 0.82 -8.75 5.64
C ALA A 179 0.02 -9.48 6.71
N ALA A 180 0.04 -9.02 7.97
CA ALA A 180 -0.74 -9.58 9.06
C ALA A 180 -2.25 -9.53 8.77
N VAL A 181 -2.75 -8.40 8.28
CA VAL A 181 -4.16 -8.23 7.88
C VAL A 181 -4.53 -9.17 6.73
N LEU A 182 -3.68 -9.23 5.68
CA LEU A 182 -3.94 -10.06 4.51
C LEU A 182 -3.87 -11.57 4.80
N ALA A 183 -3.05 -11.98 5.76
CA ALA A 183 -2.89 -13.38 6.15
C ALA A 183 -3.85 -13.81 7.27
N SER A 184 -4.53 -12.87 7.93
CA SER A 184 -5.39 -13.13 9.09
C SER A 184 -6.59 -14.03 8.73
N ASP A 185 -6.88 -15.01 9.60
CA ASP A 185 -8.11 -15.79 9.54
C ASP A 185 -9.31 -15.08 10.21
N ALA A 186 -9.02 -14.05 11.03
CA ALA A 186 -10.07 -13.24 11.63
C ALA A 186 -10.71 -12.31 10.59
N PRO A 187 -12.02 -12.00 10.70
CA PRO A 187 -12.70 -11.07 9.81
C PRO A 187 -12.04 -9.68 9.83
N GLN A 188 -11.64 -9.19 8.65
CA GLN A 188 -11.00 -7.87 8.49
C GLN A 188 -11.90 -6.86 7.77
N ALA A 189 -13.00 -7.30 7.18
CA ALA A 189 -13.91 -6.43 6.45
C ALA A 189 -14.52 -5.34 7.35
N GLY A 190 -14.50 -4.10 6.85
CA GLY A 190 -15.00 -2.92 7.57
C GLY A 190 -14.05 -2.34 8.61
N GLN A 191 -12.88 -2.95 8.85
CA GLN A 191 -11.89 -2.41 9.78
C GLN A 191 -11.15 -1.20 9.18
N VAL A 192 -10.78 -0.26 10.05
CA VAL A 192 -9.92 0.88 9.75
C VAL A 192 -8.77 0.87 10.74
N TYR A 193 -7.56 0.73 10.26
CA TYR A 193 -6.36 0.77 11.07
C TYR A 193 -5.61 2.08 10.85
N GLU A 194 -5.54 2.90 11.88
CA GLU A 194 -4.70 4.10 11.91
C GLU A 194 -3.30 3.70 12.38
N LEU A 195 -2.34 3.66 11.47
CA LEU A 195 -1.01 3.11 11.69
C LEU A 195 0.03 4.23 11.76
N ALA A 196 0.79 4.29 12.85
CA ALA A 196 1.84 5.28 13.09
C ALA A 196 2.93 4.71 14.00
N GLY A 197 4.04 5.42 14.16
CA GLY A 197 5.07 5.07 15.13
C GLY A 197 4.66 5.43 16.55
N ASP A 198 5.12 4.65 17.53
CA ASP A 198 4.76 4.80 18.94
C ASP A 198 5.37 6.03 19.58
N THR A 199 6.60 6.38 19.18
CA THR A 199 7.36 7.48 19.78
C THR A 199 7.48 8.65 18.81
N PRO A 200 6.82 9.80 19.09
CA PRO A 200 6.95 10.97 18.25
C PRO A 200 8.30 11.67 18.47
N PHE A 201 8.88 12.20 17.39
CA PHE A 201 10.08 13.04 17.43
C PHE A 201 9.82 14.41 16.78
N SER A 202 10.64 15.41 17.08
CA SER A 202 10.67 16.70 16.39
C SER A 202 11.86 16.76 15.43
N MET A 203 11.86 17.76 14.54
CA MET A 203 13.01 18.06 13.67
C MET A 203 14.02 19.02 14.35
N ALA A 204 13.68 19.50 15.55
CA ALA A 204 14.54 20.37 16.38
C ALA A 204 15.50 19.52 17.23
#